data_81d5f93948c8de3ddb95d80a5c2a13ba
#
_entry.id   81d5f93948c8de3ddb95d80a5c2a13ba
#
_cell.length_a   1.000
_cell.length_b   1.000
_cell.length_c   1.000
_cell.angle_alpha   90.00
_cell.angle_beta   90.00
_cell.angle_gamma   90.00
#
_symmetry.space_group_name_H-M   'P 1'
#
loop_
_entity.id
_entity.type
_entity.pdbx_description
1 polymer ?
#
loop_
_entity_poly.entity_id
_entity_poly.type
_entity_poly.pdbx_seq_one_letter_code
_entity_poly.pdbx_strand_id
1 'polypeptide(L)'
;MAIVRLRPPLRELAEGRREVSVEGGTVVDVLRDLERSHPRLGGWILDDRGRVRQHVAVFLGGERVDGDARVASEDRLEVIGAVSGGAATELLVGTRKGLFVLRGDRGGEMDVVARAFPGSSVEFAIRDPRTGRYFASVTHGQFGPRVYLADDPTGAWEQAEGPRFPEETDTTLVRTWVITPGEGDGVLYAGVDPAALFESRDDGVTWELNRPLWDQPSRPDWGPGAGGLCLHSICPWPGEPDRLAVGISSVGVWVTEDGGASWEIGNAGIVPRYLPEEARSTEPLARCVHNMHRSPLLPERLFMQFHGGVYRSDDAARSWTSIAKGLPSDFGFPMIIDPKDPEAAYVIPLNSDLDRVSAEGRLRVFETRDAGATWTGRTEGLPQDDAYLTILRQAFARDEETPLGLWFGATSGDVFGSSDAGATWRVVARDLAPVLSVRAA
;
A
#
# COMPACT_ATOMS: atom_id res chain seq x y z
N MET A 1 31.80 -33.21 18.15
CA MET A 1 30.85 -32.50 17.23
C MET A 1 29.71 -31.96 18.08
N ALA A 2 29.32 -30.72 17.85
CA ALA A 2 28.12 -30.15 18.45
C ALA A 2 26.87 -30.57 17.61
N ILE A 3 25.73 -30.57 18.25
CA ILE A 3 24.45 -30.88 17.60
C ILE A 3 23.71 -29.57 17.36
N VAL A 4 23.49 -29.19 16.11
CA VAL A 4 22.71 -27.98 15.76
C VAL A 4 21.28 -28.37 15.43
N ARG A 5 20.34 -27.85 16.19
CA ARG A 5 18.91 -28.00 15.97
C ARG A 5 18.37 -26.82 15.16
N LEU A 6 17.75 -27.12 14.02
CA LEU A 6 17.19 -26.15 13.10
C LEU A 6 15.66 -26.12 13.19
N ARG A 7 15.11 -24.90 13.26
CA ARG A 7 13.66 -24.65 13.14
C ARG A 7 13.31 -24.20 11.72
N PRO A 8 12.06 -24.32 11.27
CA PRO A 8 11.64 -23.68 10.03
C PRO A 8 11.93 -22.16 10.06
N PRO A 9 12.30 -21.51 8.95
CA PRO A 9 12.50 -22.08 7.61
C PRO A 9 13.88 -22.72 7.40
N LEU A 10 14.84 -22.55 8.31
CA LEU A 10 16.21 -23.08 8.17
C LEU A 10 16.26 -24.60 8.02
N ARG A 11 15.33 -25.31 8.66
CA ARG A 11 15.20 -26.76 8.51
C ARG A 11 14.93 -27.20 7.08
N GLU A 12 14.11 -26.45 6.35
CA GLU A 12 13.75 -26.75 4.96
C GLU A 12 14.94 -26.55 4.04
N LEU A 13 15.75 -25.53 4.31
CA LEU A 13 17.00 -25.26 3.59
C LEU A 13 18.08 -26.31 3.87
N ALA A 14 17.99 -26.99 5.02
CA ALA A 14 18.83 -28.12 5.40
C ALA A 14 18.18 -29.47 5.04
N GLU A 15 17.47 -29.56 3.93
CA GLU A 15 16.86 -30.79 3.40
C GLU A 15 15.88 -31.48 4.37
N GLY A 16 15.20 -30.68 5.22
CA GLY A 16 14.24 -31.16 6.21
C GLY A 16 14.87 -31.73 7.49
N ARG A 17 16.18 -31.69 7.63
CA ARG A 17 16.89 -32.20 8.83
C ARG A 17 16.60 -31.31 10.03
N ARG A 18 16.18 -31.95 11.12
CA ARG A 18 15.91 -31.23 12.38
C ARG A 18 17.19 -30.99 13.20
N GLU A 19 18.14 -31.92 13.12
CA GLU A 19 19.41 -31.89 13.85
C GLU A 19 20.54 -32.23 12.87
N VAL A 20 21.63 -31.48 12.96
CA VAL A 20 22.83 -31.65 12.16
C VAL A 20 24.04 -31.67 13.12
N SER A 21 24.90 -32.70 12.99
CA SER A 21 26.17 -32.75 13.72
C SER A 21 27.24 -31.94 13.01
N VAL A 22 27.84 -30.99 13.69
CA VAL A 22 28.75 -29.99 13.12
C VAL A 22 29.99 -29.84 13.96
N GLU A 23 31.14 -29.55 13.34
CA GLU A 23 32.40 -29.29 14.06
C GLU A 23 32.59 -27.78 14.26
N GLY A 24 33.24 -27.41 15.37
CA GLY A 24 33.60 -26.02 15.66
C GLY A 24 33.94 -25.82 17.12
N GLY A 25 34.72 -24.78 17.40
CA GLY A 25 35.15 -24.39 18.77
C GLY A 25 34.38 -23.20 19.32
N THR A 26 33.76 -22.42 18.44
CA THR A 26 32.87 -21.30 18.80
C THR A 26 31.54 -21.45 18.03
N VAL A 27 30.53 -20.70 18.47
CA VAL A 27 29.23 -20.67 17.82
C VAL A 27 29.37 -20.28 16.32
N VAL A 28 30.17 -19.26 16.02
CA VAL A 28 30.40 -18.84 14.60
C VAL A 28 31.11 -19.95 13.82
N ASP A 29 32.06 -20.68 14.40
CA ASP A 29 32.74 -21.77 13.68
C ASP A 29 31.78 -22.90 13.35
N VAL A 30 30.92 -23.29 14.29
CA VAL A 30 29.88 -24.30 14.11
C VAL A 30 28.90 -23.86 13.01
N LEU A 31 28.45 -22.60 13.04
CA LEU A 31 27.50 -22.08 12.05
C LEU A 31 28.11 -21.97 10.65
N ARG A 32 29.39 -21.60 10.56
CA ARG A 32 30.13 -21.55 9.28
C ARG A 32 30.31 -22.92 8.67
N ASP A 33 30.57 -23.93 9.47
CA ASP A 33 30.66 -25.33 9.00
C ASP A 33 29.29 -25.87 8.59
N LEU A 34 28.24 -25.48 9.32
CA LEU A 34 26.85 -25.80 8.95
C LEU A 34 26.46 -25.22 7.58
N GLU A 35 26.72 -23.94 7.33
CA GLU A 35 26.43 -23.30 6.01
C GLU A 35 27.27 -23.92 4.89
N ARG A 36 28.51 -24.31 5.17
CA ARG A 36 29.39 -24.97 4.21
C ARG A 36 28.89 -26.36 3.82
N SER A 37 28.40 -27.13 4.79
CA SER A 37 27.88 -28.47 4.57
C SER A 37 26.48 -28.49 3.97
N HIS A 38 25.75 -27.36 4.08
CA HIS A 38 24.42 -27.17 3.53
C HIS A 38 24.37 -25.86 2.72
N PRO A 39 24.81 -25.87 1.45
CA PRO A 39 24.95 -24.63 0.66
C PRO A 39 23.70 -23.77 0.54
N ARG A 40 22.50 -24.36 0.66
CA ARG A 40 21.22 -23.63 0.65
C ARG A 40 20.99 -22.77 1.90
N LEU A 41 21.73 -23.02 2.99
CA LEU A 41 21.75 -22.19 4.20
C LEU A 41 22.72 -20.99 4.07
N GLY A 42 23.59 -20.99 3.06
CA GLY A 42 24.61 -19.96 2.88
C GLY A 42 24.00 -18.56 2.85
N GLY A 43 24.45 -17.71 3.75
CA GLY A 43 23.96 -16.33 3.91
C GLY A 43 22.64 -16.19 4.68
N TRP A 44 22.04 -17.28 5.16
CA TRP A 44 20.84 -17.22 6.00
C TRP A 44 21.12 -17.02 7.48
N ILE A 45 22.25 -17.56 7.96
CA ILE A 45 22.62 -17.54 9.37
C ILE A 45 23.71 -16.51 9.63
N LEU A 46 24.74 -16.47 8.76
CA LEU A 46 25.87 -15.55 8.87
C LEU A 46 25.79 -14.42 7.84
N ASP A 47 26.27 -13.23 8.20
CA ASP A 47 26.45 -12.11 7.27
C ASP A 47 27.75 -12.28 6.44
N ASP A 48 27.96 -11.39 5.44
CA ASP A 48 29.16 -11.41 4.58
C ASP A 48 30.47 -11.19 5.34
N ARG A 49 30.42 -10.76 6.59
CA ARG A 49 31.55 -10.61 7.52
C ARG A 49 31.71 -11.82 8.45
N GLY A 50 30.89 -12.86 8.26
CA GLY A 50 30.90 -14.10 9.05
C GLY A 50 30.35 -13.93 10.47
N ARG A 51 29.53 -12.92 10.76
CA ARG A 51 28.87 -12.71 12.03
C ARG A 51 27.46 -13.23 11.98
N VAL A 52 26.94 -13.72 13.11
CA VAL A 52 25.53 -14.10 13.23
C VAL A 52 24.64 -12.89 12.87
N ARG A 53 23.73 -13.09 11.94
CA ARG A 53 22.82 -12.03 11.50
C ARG A 53 21.95 -11.54 12.66
N GLN A 54 21.64 -10.26 12.68
CA GLN A 54 20.91 -9.60 13.77
C GLN A 54 19.54 -10.25 14.07
N HIS A 55 18.93 -10.87 13.04
CA HIS A 55 17.66 -11.57 13.13
C HIS A 55 17.80 -13.10 13.31
N VAL A 56 18.97 -13.62 13.62
CA VAL A 56 19.21 -15.02 14.01
C VAL A 56 19.54 -15.07 15.49
N ALA A 57 18.80 -15.86 16.25
CA ALA A 57 19.10 -16.12 17.65
C ALA A 57 19.70 -17.52 17.80
N VAL A 58 20.81 -17.61 18.52
CA VAL A 58 21.47 -18.88 18.83
C VAL A 58 21.38 -19.12 20.33
N PHE A 59 20.93 -20.31 20.68
CA PHE A 59 20.83 -20.73 22.07
C PHE A 59 21.75 -21.92 22.30
N LEU A 60 22.49 -21.90 23.41
CA LEU A 60 23.33 -23.00 23.89
C LEU A 60 22.83 -23.42 25.26
N GLY A 61 22.40 -24.67 25.40
CA GLY A 61 21.85 -25.18 26.67
C GLY A 61 20.57 -24.42 27.13
N GLY A 62 19.87 -23.74 26.23
CA GLY A 62 18.67 -22.95 26.53
C GLY A 62 18.93 -21.46 26.81
N GLU A 63 20.18 -21.02 26.91
CA GLU A 63 20.57 -19.63 27.08
C GLU A 63 20.98 -19.00 25.74
N ARG A 64 20.57 -17.78 25.48
CA ARG A 64 20.98 -17.03 24.29
C ARG A 64 22.45 -16.67 24.37
N VAL A 65 23.20 -16.97 23.31
CA VAL A 65 24.66 -16.77 23.24
C VAL A 65 25.06 -15.95 22.03
N ASP A 66 26.21 -15.29 22.13
CA ASP A 66 26.83 -14.56 21.00
C ASP A 66 27.75 -15.49 20.20
N GLY A 67 28.17 -15.02 19.02
CA GLY A 67 28.92 -15.81 18.04
C GLY A 67 30.30 -16.29 18.53
N ASP A 68 30.91 -15.62 19.50
CA ASP A 68 32.21 -15.94 20.11
C ASP A 68 32.12 -16.94 21.30
N ALA A 69 30.90 -17.29 21.72
CA ALA A 69 30.71 -18.27 22.78
C ALA A 69 31.33 -19.62 22.42
N ARG A 70 32.00 -20.26 23.40
CA ARG A 70 32.63 -21.57 23.19
C ARG A 70 31.61 -22.67 23.15
N VAL A 71 31.84 -23.63 22.28
CA VAL A 71 31.01 -24.82 22.10
C VAL A 71 31.84 -26.06 22.31
N ALA A 72 31.41 -26.90 23.29
CA ALA A 72 32.02 -28.17 23.56
C ALA A 72 31.45 -29.30 22.70
N SER A 73 32.16 -30.45 22.68
CA SER A 73 31.65 -31.66 22.06
C SER A 73 30.35 -32.11 22.76
N GLU A 74 29.33 -32.45 21.97
CA GLU A 74 27.98 -32.86 22.40
C GLU A 74 27.09 -31.71 22.93
N ASP A 75 27.55 -30.47 22.88
CA ASP A 75 26.69 -29.33 23.12
C ASP A 75 25.57 -29.25 22.10
N ARG A 76 24.40 -28.76 22.54
CA ARG A 76 23.23 -28.57 21.69
C ARG A 76 23.01 -27.08 21.46
N LEU A 77 23.21 -26.69 20.23
CA LEU A 77 22.83 -25.35 19.74
C LEU A 77 21.44 -25.41 19.14
N GLU A 78 20.58 -24.52 19.52
CA GLU A 78 19.34 -24.28 18.82
C GLU A 78 19.49 -22.99 18.00
N VAL A 79 19.46 -23.12 16.70
CA VAL A 79 19.46 -21.96 15.79
C VAL A 79 18.02 -21.70 15.40
N ILE A 80 17.55 -20.63 15.93
CA ILE A 80 16.28 -20.04 15.56
C ILE A 80 16.66 -18.96 14.56
N GLY A 81 16.58 -19.30 13.24
CA GLY A 81 16.40 -18.23 12.28
C GLY A 81 15.22 -17.50 12.81
N ALA A 82 15.32 -16.24 13.11
CA ALA A 82 14.08 -15.53 13.26
C ALA A 82 13.33 -15.85 11.95
N VAL A 83 12.31 -16.64 12.05
CA VAL A 83 11.05 -16.11 11.61
C VAL A 83 11.12 -14.68 12.03
N SER A 84 11.29 -13.77 11.09
CA SER A 84 11.30 -12.36 11.39
C SER A 84 10.18 -12.15 12.40
N GLY A 85 10.52 -12.08 13.69
CA GLY A 85 9.72 -11.40 14.66
C GLY A 85 9.86 -9.92 14.35
N GLY A 86 9.73 -9.56 13.09
CA GLY A 86 9.23 -8.28 12.67
C GLY A 86 7.89 -8.16 13.35
N ALA A 87 7.60 -7.03 13.93
CA ALA A 87 6.29 -6.74 14.47
C ALA A 87 5.24 -7.33 13.53
N ALA A 88 4.33 -8.17 14.06
CA ALA A 88 3.36 -8.87 13.22
C ALA A 88 2.74 -7.85 12.29
N THR A 89 2.80 -8.10 10.99
CA THR A 89 2.22 -7.17 10.00
C THR A 89 0.72 -7.11 10.26
N GLU A 90 0.22 -5.90 10.37
CA GLU A 90 -1.19 -5.64 10.51
C GLU A 90 -1.73 -5.08 9.19
N LEU A 91 -2.83 -5.64 8.71
CA LEU A 91 -3.56 -5.10 7.56
C LEU A 91 -4.95 -4.66 7.98
N LEU A 92 -5.32 -3.48 7.54
CA LEU A 92 -6.67 -2.96 7.59
C LEU A 92 -7.32 -3.20 6.23
N VAL A 93 -8.29 -4.11 6.18
CA VAL A 93 -8.99 -4.49 4.94
C VAL A 93 -10.41 -3.96 4.99
N GLY A 94 -10.64 -2.83 4.32
CA GLY A 94 -11.97 -2.26 4.14
C GLY A 94 -12.74 -3.00 3.05
N THR A 95 -13.96 -3.39 3.36
CA THR A 95 -14.82 -4.17 2.45
C THR A 95 -16.22 -3.59 2.35
N ARG A 96 -17.04 -4.09 1.43
CA ARG A 96 -18.46 -3.74 1.33
C ARG A 96 -19.32 -4.21 2.51
N LYS A 97 -18.77 -4.96 3.46
CA LYS A 97 -19.50 -5.58 4.58
C LYS A 97 -18.80 -5.43 5.94
N GLY A 98 -17.85 -4.56 6.05
CA GLY A 98 -17.12 -4.28 7.28
C GLY A 98 -15.63 -4.08 7.09
N LEU A 99 -14.96 -3.77 8.19
CA LEU A 99 -13.52 -3.75 8.33
C LEU A 99 -13.04 -5.08 8.88
N PHE A 100 -12.03 -5.66 8.26
CA PHE A 100 -11.29 -6.81 8.77
C PHE A 100 -9.89 -6.36 9.14
N VAL A 101 -9.47 -6.67 10.36
CA VAL A 101 -8.10 -6.46 10.83
C VAL A 101 -7.40 -7.80 10.74
N LEU A 102 -6.36 -7.88 9.93
CA LEU A 102 -5.56 -9.08 9.77
C LEU A 102 -4.22 -8.89 10.47
N ARG A 103 -3.73 -9.91 11.16
CA ARG A 103 -2.38 -9.95 11.73
C ARG A 103 -1.71 -11.27 11.42
N GLY A 104 -0.43 -11.22 11.14
CA GLY A 104 0.37 -12.42 10.87
C GLY A 104 1.78 -12.10 10.44
N ASP A 105 2.51 -13.13 10.09
CA ASP A 105 3.85 -12.99 9.55
C ASP A 105 3.78 -12.31 8.17
N ARG A 106 4.65 -11.35 7.93
CA ARG A 106 4.73 -10.55 6.71
C ARG A 106 4.73 -11.37 5.41
N GLY A 107 5.32 -12.55 5.43
CA GLY A 107 5.34 -13.50 4.32
C GLY A 107 4.52 -14.77 4.58
N GLY A 108 3.67 -14.81 5.61
CA GLY A 108 2.88 -15.94 6.04
C GLY A 108 1.37 -15.81 5.80
N GLU A 109 0.63 -16.73 6.37
CA GLU A 109 -0.82 -16.61 6.51
C GLU A 109 -1.13 -15.53 7.55
N MET A 110 -2.26 -14.85 7.38
CA MET A 110 -2.72 -13.80 8.27
C MET A 110 -4.08 -14.18 8.88
N ASP A 111 -4.17 -14.07 10.18
CA ASP A 111 -5.41 -14.32 10.91
C ASP A 111 -6.29 -13.06 10.95
N VAL A 112 -7.61 -13.23 10.82
CA VAL A 112 -8.57 -12.17 11.10
C VAL A 112 -8.71 -12.01 12.60
N VAL A 113 -8.01 -11.03 13.19
CA VAL A 113 -8.00 -10.79 14.64
C VAL A 113 -9.16 -9.92 15.11
N ALA A 114 -9.73 -9.09 14.23
CA ALA A 114 -10.93 -8.30 14.55
C ALA A 114 -11.80 -8.04 13.32
N ARG A 115 -13.06 -7.74 13.61
CA ARG A 115 -14.07 -7.30 12.64
C ARG A 115 -14.83 -6.13 13.22
N ALA A 116 -14.99 -5.05 12.43
CA ALA A 116 -15.74 -3.87 12.81
C ALA A 116 -16.76 -3.50 11.72
N PHE A 117 -17.81 -2.77 12.09
CA PHE A 117 -18.85 -2.24 11.21
C PHE A 117 -19.56 -3.30 10.35
N PRO A 118 -20.04 -4.42 10.91
CA PRO A 118 -20.64 -5.50 10.16
C PRO A 118 -21.83 -5.00 9.34
N GLY A 119 -21.86 -5.35 8.05
CA GLY A 119 -22.93 -4.96 7.12
C GLY A 119 -22.77 -3.58 6.48
N SER A 120 -21.89 -2.71 6.97
CA SER A 120 -21.59 -1.39 6.40
C SER A 120 -20.44 -1.45 5.42
N SER A 121 -20.42 -0.56 4.44
CA SER A 121 -19.27 -0.38 3.55
C SER A 121 -18.17 0.39 4.26
N VAL A 122 -16.95 -0.17 4.32
CA VAL A 122 -15.76 0.52 4.81
C VAL A 122 -14.91 0.89 3.60
N GLU A 123 -15.01 2.15 3.22
CA GLU A 123 -14.37 2.65 1.99
C GLU A 123 -12.86 2.72 2.16
N PHE A 124 -12.41 3.08 3.37
CA PHE A 124 -11.01 3.28 3.69
C PHE A 124 -10.76 3.12 5.19
N ALA A 125 -9.62 2.55 5.55
CA ALA A 125 -9.12 2.56 6.92
C ALA A 125 -7.60 2.75 6.91
N ILE A 126 -7.07 3.50 7.88
CA ILE A 126 -5.64 3.82 7.99
C ILE A 126 -5.25 3.96 9.46
N ARG A 127 -3.99 3.68 9.76
CA ARG A 127 -3.33 4.09 10.99
C ARG A 127 -2.48 5.32 10.69
N ASP A 128 -2.64 6.39 11.45
CA ASP A 128 -1.72 7.54 11.40
C ASP A 128 -0.39 7.13 12.07
N PRO A 129 0.73 7.07 11.34
CA PRO A 129 2.00 6.64 11.90
C PRO A 129 2.56 7.62 12.95
N ARG A 130 2.10 8.87 12.99
CA ARG A 130 2.57 9.92 13.91
C ARG A 130 1.94 9.76 15.30
N THR A 131 0.66 9.45 15.36
CA THR A 131 -0.12 9.33 16.60
C THR A 131 -0.39 7.89 17.00
N GLY A 132 -0.32 6.96 16.04
CA GLY A 132 -0.74 5.56 16.21
C GLY A 132 -2.25 5.36 16.15
N ARG A 133 -3.06 6.44 16.01
CA ARG A 133 -4.52 6.39 15.95
C ARG A 133 -5.01 5.83 14.62
N TYR A 134 -6.08 5.08 14.69
CA TYR A 134 -6.76 4.50 13.53
C TYR A 134 -7.96 5.32 13.13
N PHE A 135 -8.18 5.39 11.81
CA PHE A 135 -9.32 6.06 11.19
C PHE A 135 -10.03 5.09 10.26
N ALA A 136 -11.35 5.09 10.27
CA ALA A 136 -12.16 4.33 9.32
C ALA A 136 -13.25 5.20 8.72
N SER A 137 -13.32 5.22 7.38
CA SER A 137 -14.42 5.81 6.63
C SER A 137 -15.47 4.75 6.37
N VAL A 138 -16.65 4.92 6.94
CA VAL A 138 -17.74 3.94 6.91
C VAL A 138 -18.98 4.57 6.29
N THR A 139 -19.54 3.93 5.25
CA THR A 139 -20.80 4.34 4.66
C THR A 139 -21.91 3.37 5.06
N HIS A 140 -22.81 3.82 5.91
CA HIS A 140 -23.97 3.05 6.32
C HIS A 140 -25.16 3.33 5.40
N GLY A 141 -25.85 2.28 4.94
CA GLY A 141 -26.95 2.40 3.98
C GLY A 141 -28.10 3.30 4.41
N GLN A 142 -28.30 3.46 5.72
CA GLN A 142 -29.38 4.26 6.32
C GLN A 142 -28.91 5.61 6.86
N PHE A 143 -27.68 5.66 7.43
CA PHE A 143 -27.18 6.85 8.15
C PHE A 143 -26.13 7.62 7.37
N GLY A 144 -25.80 7.17 6.15
CA GLY A 144 -24.81 7.79 5.29
C GLY A 144 -23.36 7.60 5.77
N PRO A 145 -22.44 8.42 5.24
CA PRO A 145 -21.01 8.34 5.56
C PRO A 145 -20.70 8.86 6.96
N ARG A 146 -19.75 8.20 7.62
CA ARG A 146 -19.22 8.54 8.94
C ARG A 146 -17.72 8.27 8.98
N VAL A 147 -17.02 8.97 9.85
CA VAL A 147 -15.62 8.68 10.23
C VAL A 147 -15.61 8.13 11.65
N TYR A 148 -14.82 7.12 11.88
CA TYR A 148 -14.61 6.52 13.19
C TYR A 148 -13.13 6.53 13.54
N LEU A 149 -12.83 6.64 14.83
CA LEU A 149 -11.50 6.68 15.43
C LEU A 149 -11.33 5.49 16.38
N ALA A 150 -10.12 4.98 16.50
CA ALA A 150 -9.75 4.01 17.52
C ALA A 150 -8.26 4.13 17.87
N ASP A 151 -7.90 3.85 19.11
CA ASP A 151 -6.50 3.71 19.53
C ASP A 151 -6.00 2.27 19.35
N ASP A 152 -6.93 1.30 19.30
CA ASP A 152 -6.69 -0.11 18.97
C ASP A 152 -7.79 -0.58 17.99
N PRO A 153 -7.43 -1.07 16.79
CA PRO A 153 -8.41 -1.46 15.78
C PRO A 153 -9.19 -2.73 16.16
N THR A 154 -8.74 -3.44 17.18
CA THR A 154 -9.43 -4.63 17.74
C THR A 154 -10.41 -4.26 18.86
N GLY A 155 -10.36 -3.03 19.34
CA GLY A 155 -11.20 -2.48 20.40
C GLY A 155 -12.45 -1.74 19.89
N ALA A 156 -12.90 -0.79 20.69
CA ALA A 156 -14.04 0.05 20.35
C ALA A 156 -13.63 1.14 19.35
N TRP A 157 -14.53 1.41 18.42
CA TRP A 157 -14.43 2.53 17.49
C TRP A 157 -15.41 3.63 17.88
N GLU A 158 -14.90 4.83 18.05
CA GLU A 158 -15.67 6.03 18.40
C GLU A 158 -16.01 6.81 17.13
N GLN A 159 -17.28 7.25 17.02
CA GLN A 159 -17.69 8.07 15.90
C GLN A 159 -17.17 9.51 16.09
N ALA A 160 -16.44 10.03 15.08
CA ALA A 160 -16.06 11.43 14.96
C ALA A 160 -17.12 12.24 14.19
N GLU A 161 -17.00 13.57 14.19
CA GLU A 161 -17.88 14.41 13.36
C GLU A 161 -17.77 14.06 11.89
N GLY A 162 -16.54 13.88 11.38
CA GLY A 162 -16.25 13.63 9.98
C GLY A 162 -16.46 14.84 9.08
N PRO A 163 -16.04 14.75 7.81
CA PRO A 163 -16.32 15.78 6.81
C PRO A 163 -17.82 16.01 6.64
N ARG A 164 -18.23 17.27 6.60
CA ARG A 164 -19.61 17.68 6.32
C ARG A 164 -19.59 18.95 5.47
N PHE A 165 -20.33 18.92 4.38
CA PHE A 165 -20.52 20.14 3.58
C PHE A 165 -21.32 21.18 4.36
N PRO A 166 -20.88 22.46 4.35
CA PRO A 166 -21.67 23.56 4.88
C PRO A 166 -23.04 23.70 4.18
N GLU A 167 -24.07 24.09 4.90
CA GLU A 167 -25.46 24.15 4.41
C GLU A 167 -25.58 24.98 3.12
N GLU A 168 -24.84 26.08 3.03
CA GLU A 168 -24.87 26.97 1.86
C GLU A 168 -24.34 26.35 0.56
N THR A 169 -23.68 25.20 0.62
CA THR A 169 -23.23 24.46 -0.57
C THR A 169 -24.33 23.65 -1.23
N ASP A 170 -25.47 23.45 -0.55
CA ASP A 170 -26.56 22.58 -0.98
C ASP A 170 -26.09 21.21 -1.47
N THR A 171 -25.10 20.66 -0.79
CA THR A 171 -24.39 19.44 -1.20
C THR A 171 -24.41 18.40 -0.10
N THR A 172 -24.73 17.17 -0.46
CA THR A 172 -24.73 16.04 0.47
C THR A 172 -23.48 15.17 0.26
N LEU A 173 -22.80 14.84 1.35
CA LEU A 173 -21.67 13.92 1.35
C LEU A 173 -22.17 12.49 1.01
N VAL A 174 -21.58 11.91 -0.02
CA VAL A 174 -21.84 10.52 -0.45
C VAL A 174 -20.93 9.54 0.25
N ARG A 175 -19.64 9.88 0.35
CA ARG A 175 -18.62 9.09 1.08
C ARG A 175 -17.36 9.90 1.36
N THR A 176 -16.64 9.53 2.40
CA THR A 176 -15.23 9.91 2.58
C THR A 176 -14.39 8.84 1.91
N TRP A 177 -13.66 9.22 0.84
CA TRP A 177 -12.96 8.27 -0.01
C TRP A 177 -11.57 7.90 0.53
N VAL A 178 -10.86 8.88 1.05
CA VAL A 178 -9.49 8.73 1.56
C VAL A 178 -9.26 9.68 2.73
N ILE A 179 -8.47 9.22 3.70
CA ILE A 179 -7.92 10.06 4.78
C ILE A 179 -6.41 9.94 4.70
N THR A 180 -5.70 11.06 4.70
CA THR A 180 -4.24 11.10 4.55
C THR A 180 -3.65 12.01 5.62
N PRO A 181 -2.65 11.56 6.39
CA PRO A 181 -1.87 12.41 7.26
C PRO A 181 -1.18 13.54 6.49
N GLY A 182 -1.22 14.75 7.02
CA GLY A 182 -0.46 15.90 6.52
C GLY A 182 0.88 16.05 7.23
N GLU A 183 1.68 17.05 6.86
CA GLU A 183 3.03 17.26 7.41
C GLU A 183 3.02 18.02 8.77
N GLY A 184 1.92 18.72 9.11
CA GLY A 184 1.79 19.43 10.39
C GLY A 184 1.26 18.55 11.52
N ASP A 185 1.54 18.92 12.76
CA ASP A 185 0.97 18.26 13.93
C ASP A 185 -0.57 18.36 13.91
N GLY A 186 -1.25 17.24 14.12
CA GLY A 186 -2.71 17.15 14.11
C GLY A 186 -3.37 17.32 12.73
N VAL A 187 -2.58 17.57 11.67
CA VAL A 187 -3.11 17.79 10.32
C VAL A 187 -3.46 16.49 9.63
N LEU A 188 -4.71 16.37 9.20
CA LEU A 188 -5.21 15.31 8.34
C LEU A 188 -5.98 15.92 7.18
N TYR A 189 -5.94 15.26 6.03
CA TYR A 189 -6.75 15.60 4.87
C TYR A 189 -7.76 14.49 4.58
N ALA A 190 -8.97 14.87 4.19
CA ALA A 190 -9.97 13.93 3.69
C ALA A 190 -10.44 14.32 2.30
N GLY A 191 -10.34 13.35 1.39
CA GLY A 191 -10.92 13.44 0.05
C GLY A 191 -12.27 12.75 -0.01
N VAL A 192 -13.25 13.40 -0.62
CA VAL A 192 -14.65 12.97 -0.55
C VAL A 192 -15.31 12.86 -1.93
N ASP A 193 -16.54 12.35 -1.93
CA ASP A 193 -17.49 12.32 -3.03
C ASP A 193 -18.79 13.02 -2.57
N PRO A 194 -19.28 14.07 -3.25
CA PRO A 194 -18.68 14.76 -4.40
C PRO A 194 -17.34 15.42 -4.10
N ALA A 195 -16.46 15.48 -5.11
CA ALA A 195 -15.06 15.88 -4.94
C ALA A 195 -14.89 17.18 -4.19
N ALA A 196 -14.28 17.08 -3.02
CA ALA A 196 -13.84 18.18 -2.19
C ALA A 196 -12.69 17.71 -1.31
N LEU A 197 -11.87 18.64 -0.87
CA LEU A 197 -10.85 18.44 0.14
C LEU A 197 -11.35 19.02 1.47
N PHE A 198 -11.26 18.21 2.51
CA PHE A 198 -11.45 18.66 3.88
C PHE A 198 -10.12 18.54 4.63
N GLU A 199 -9.90 19.43 5.57
CA GLU A 199 -8.74 19.47 6.43
C GLU A 199 -9.17 19.39 7.89
N SER A 200 -8.46 18.60 8.68
CA SER A 200 -8.50 18.61 10.14
C SER A 200 -7.16 19.12 10.66
N ARG A 201 -7.19 19.85 11.78
CA ARG A 201 -6.00 20.35 12.50
C ARG A 201 -5.97 19.90 13.97
N ASP A 202 -6.81 18.95 14.31
CA ASP A 202 -7.04 18.45 15.67
C ASP A 202 -7.12 16.92 15.73
N ASP A 203 -6.25 16.25 14.97
CA ASP A 203 -6.16 14.78 14.88
C ASP A 203 -7.49 14.11 14.44
N GLY A 204 -8.20 14.74 13.51
CA GLY A 204 -9.40 14.17 12.89
C GLY A 204 -10.69 14.34 13.70
N VAL A 205 -10.69 15.17 14.73
CA VAL A 205 -11.90 15.44 15.56
C VAL A 205 -12.88 16.32 14.80
N THR A 206 -12.38 17.43 14.21
CA THR A 206 -13.19 18.34 13.37
C THR A 206 -12.60 18.47 11.97
N TRP A 207 -13.43 18.86 11.01
CA TRP A 207 -13.05 18.95 9.59
C TRP A 207 -13.60 20.22 8.95
N GLU A 208 -12.76 20.94 8.24
CA GLU A 208 -13.11 22.15 7.51
C GLU A 208 -12.99 21.94 5.99
N LEU A 209 -13.96 22.45 5.23
CA LEU A 209 -13.94 22.43 3.78
C LEU A 209 -12.87 23.38 3.24
N ASN A 210 -11.96 22.92 2.39
CA ASN A 210 -11.05 23.79 1.66
C ASN A 210 -11.83 24.58 0.61
N ARG A 211 -12.25 25.79 1.00
CA ARG A 211 -13.05 26.69 0.16
C ARG A 211 -12.35 27.08 -1.14
N PRO A 212 -11.05 27.43 -1.16
CA PRO A 212 -10.39 27.80 -2.41
C PRO A 212 -10.42 26.74 -3.50
N LEU A 213 -10.38 25.44 -3.11
CA LEU A 213 -10.54 24.35 -4.10
C LEU A 213 -12.02 24.14 -4.45
N TRP A 214 -12.92 24.25 -3.47
CA TRP A 214 -14.36 24.09 -3.70
C TRP A 214 -14.94 25.20 -4.60
N ASP A 215 -14.56 26.45 -4.37
CA ASP A 215 -15.07 27.64 -5.05
C ASP A 215 -14.31 27.98 -6.35
N GLN A 216 -13.61 26.99 -6.93
CA GLN A 216 -12.92 27.17 -8.22
C GLN A 216 -13.93 27.65 -9.29
N PRO A 217 -13.57 28.66 -10.13
CA PRO A 217 -14.45 29.16 -11.18
C PRO A 217 -14.95 28.06 -12.15
N SER A 218 -14.15 27.00 -12.33
CA SER A 218 -14.49 25.84 -13.15
C SER A 218 -15.40 24.82 -12.46
N ARG A 219 -15.74 25.00 -11.19
CA ARG A 219 -16.54 24.04 -10.41
C ARG A 219 -17.86 23.63 -11.10
N PRO A 220 -18.62 24.53 -11.74
CA PRO A 220 -19.85 24.15 -12.44
C PRO A 220 -19.63 23.13 -13.58
N ASP A 221 -18.41 23.07 -14.12
CA ASP A 221 -18.04 22.17 -15.21
C ASP A 221 -17.52 20.80 -14.73
N TRP A 222 -17.42 20.60 -13.40
CA TRP A 222 -16.93 19.34 -12.84
C TRP A 222 -18.00 18.26 -12.92
N GLY A 223 -17.91 17.42 -13.93
CA GLY A 223 -18.83 16.30 -14.15
C GLY A 223 -18.33 14.98 -13.56
N PRO A 224 -19.23 14.11 -13.10
CA PRO A 224 -18.87 12.78 -12.63
C PRO A 224 -18.45 11.87 -13.80
N GLY A 225 -17.45 11.04 -13.59
CA GLY A 225 -17.20 9.87 -14.42
C GLY A 225 -18.06 8.68 -14.00
N ALA A 226 -17.87 7.52 -14.63
CA ALA A 226 -18.59 6.29 -14.28
C ALA A 226 -18.39 5.83 -12.82
N GLY A 227 -17.34 6.28 -12.16
CA GLY A 227 -17.03 5.99 -10.75
C GLY A 227 -17.44 7.09 -9.75
N GLY A 228 -18.15 8.11 -10.20
CA GLY A 228 -18.49 9.30 -9.42
C GLY A 228 -17.55 10.47 -9.66
N LEU A 229 -17.83 11.59 -9.01
CA LEU A 229 -16.93 12.74 -8.92
C LEU A 229 -16.28 12.70 -7.54
N CYS A 230 -15.05 12.23 -7.44
CA CYS A 230 -14.41 12.02 -6.15
C CYS A 230 -12.95 12.48 -6.13
N LEU A 231 -12.55 13.08 -5.01
CA LEU A 231 -11.16 13.33 -4.66
C LEU A 231 -10.65 12.11 -3.89
N HIS A 232 -9.72 11.38 -4.48
CA HIS A 232 -9.29 10.07 -3.95
C HIS A 232 -7.78 9.90 -3.84
N SER A 233 -6.99 10.87 -4.31
CA SER A 233 -5.54 10.87 -4.15
C SER A 233 -5.12 12.19 -3.51
N ILE A 234 -4.35 12.11 -2.43
CA ILE A 234 -3.82 13.25 -1.69
C ILE A 234 -2.34 12.99 -1.48
N CYS A 235 -1.49 13.86 -2.00
CA CYS A 235 -0.05 13.72 -2.01
C CYS A 235 0.61 14.93 -1.36
N PRO A 236 0.75 14.96 -0.01
CA PRO A 236 1.52 15.98 0.69
C PRO A 236 2.97 16.02 0.19
N TRP A 237 3.61 17.17 0.33
CA TRP A 237 5.03 17.31 0.08
C TRP A 237 5.80 17.04 1.37
N PRO A 238 6.69 16.05 1.41
CA PRO A 238 7.43 15.72 2.62
C PRO A 238 8.22 16.89 3.18
N GLY A 239 7.94 17.25 4.44
CA GLY A 239 8.59 18.34 5.14
C GLY A 239 8.14 19.76 4.74
N GLU A 240 7.19 19.91 3.80
CA GLU A 240 6.66 21.20 3.36
C GLU A 240 5.12 21.22 3.47
N PRO A 241 4.55 21.64 4.61
CA PRO A 241 3.12 21.53 4.88
C PRO A 241 2.23 22.36 3.93
N ASP A 242 2.79 23.40 3.31
CA ASP A 242 2.06 24.29 2.40
C ASP A 242 1.95 23.72 0.97
N ARG A 243 2.63 22.62 0.68
CA ARG A 243 2.65 22.03 -0.67
C ARG A 243 1.89 20.72 -0.74
N LEU A 244 0.94 20.65 -1.65
CA LEU A 244 0.04 19.51 -1.80
C LEU A 244 -0.36 19.32 -3.26
N ALA A 245 -0.47 18.07 -3.70
CA ALA A 245 -1.14 17.71 -4.94
C ALA A 245 -2.33 16.78 -4.66
N VAL A 246 -3.44 16.98 -5.36
CA VAL A 246 -4.62 16.12 -5.25
C VAL A 246 -5.07 15.61 -6.61
N GLY A 247 -5.59 14.38 -6.64
CA GLY A 247 -6.14 13.74 -7.83
C GLY A 247 -7.65 13.56 -7.70
N ILE A 248 -8.38 14.09 -8.69
CA ILE A 248 -9.84 14.09 -8.74
C ILE A 248 -10.32 13.30 -9.96
N SER A 249 -11.23 12.35 -9.76
CA SER A 249 -11.88 11.63 -10.86
C SER A 249 -12.55 12.60 -11.82
N SER A 250 -12.27 12.45 -13.11
CA SER A 250 -12.84 13.23 -14.23
C SER A 250 -12.46 14.71 -14.28
N VAL A 251 -11.67 15.24 -13.31
CA VAL A 251 -11.28 16.65 -13.23
C VAL A 251 -9.76 16.83 -13.30
N GLY A 252 -9.00 15.79 -12.96
CA GLY A 252 -7.55 15.78 -13.09
C GLY A 252 -6.81 16.07 -11.80
N VAL A 253 -5.63 16.64 -11.95
CA VAL A 253 -4.70 16.95 -10.87
C VAL A 253 -4.75 18.44 -10.55
N TRP A 254 -4.72 18.74 -9.26
CA TRP A 254 -4.65 20.11 -8.73
C TRP A 254 -3.50 20.22 -7.74
N VAL A 255 -2.79 21.34 -7.78
CA VAL A 255 -1.62 21.60 -6.94
C VAL A 255 -1.76 22.91 -6.18
N THR A 256 -1.26 22.94 -4.96
CA THR A 256 -1.12 24.15 -4.13
C THR A 256 0.29 24.24 -3.59
N GLU A 257 0.78 25.47 -3.38
CA GLU A 257 2.07 25.79 -2.75
C GLU A 257 1.92 26.78 -1.59
N ASP A 258 0.69 27.07 -1.20
CA ASP A 258 0.34 28.07 -0.18
C ASP A 258 -0.66 27.54 0.87
N GLY A 259 -0.57 26.25 1.18
CA GLY A 259 -1.43 25.60 2.19
C GLY A 259 -2.89 25.47 1.76
N GLY A 260 -3.16 25.47 0.45
CA GLY A 260 -4.52 25.35 -0.06
C GLY A 260 -5.26 26.67 -0.18
N ALA A 261 -4.58 27.82 -0.04
CA ALA A 261 -5.17 29.14 -0.23
C ALA A 261 -5.42 29.44 -1.72
N SER A 262 -4.62 28.86 -2.61
CA SER A 262 -4.86 28.85 -4.05
C SER A 262 -4.52 27.51 -4.68
N TRP A 263 -5.12 27.22 -5.85
CA TRP A 263 -4.96 25.96 -6.55
C TRP A 263 -4.79 26.18 -8.05
N GLU A 264 -3.85 25.42 -8.63
CA GLU A 264 -3.56 25.41 -10.05
C GLU A 264 -3.80 24.00 -10.65
N ILE A 265 -4.19 23.96 -11.93
CA ILE A 265 -4.38 22.69 -12.66
C ILE A 265 -3.04 22.13 -13.06
N GLY A 266 -2.78 20.87 -12.67
CA GLY A 266 -1.62 20.09 -13.04
C GLY A 266 -1.91 19.01 -14.10
N ASN A 267 -2.54 19.37 -15.22
CA ASN A 267 -2.98 18.42 -16.25
C ASN A 267 -2.11 18.39 -17.52
N ALA A 268 -1.04 19.20 -17.60
CA ALA A 268 -0.23 19.28 -18.80
C ALA A 268 0.38 17.90 -19.18
N GLY A 269 0.35 17.55 -20.45
CA GLY A 269 0.88 16.27 -20.94
C GLY A 269 -0.04 15.04 -20.78
N ILE A 270 -1.12 15.13 -19.98
CA ILE A 270 -2.09 14.04 -19.88
C ILE A 270 -3.00 14.01 -21.11
N VAL A 271 -3.02 12.88 -21.81
CA VAL A 271 -3.84 12.69 -23.01
C VAL A 271 -5.05 11.80 -22.70
N PRO A 272 -6.28 12.34 -22.66
CA PRO A 272 -7.50 11.57 -22.41
C PRO A 272 -7.93 10.82 -23.68
N ARG A 273 -7.32 9.68 -23.96
CA ARG A 273 -7.56 8.88 -25.17
C ARG A 273 -9.00 8.36 -25.31
N TYR A 274 -9.75 8.32 -24.21
CA TYR A 274 -11.17 7.98 -24.19
C TYR A 274 -12.08 9.10 -24.75
N LEU A 275 -11.56 10.31 -24.93
CA LEU A 275 -12.28 11.39 -25.60
C LEU A 275 -11.99 11.39 -27.12
N PRO A 276 -12.97 11.85 -27.95
CA PRO A 276 -12.71 12.18 -29.35
C PRO A 276 -11.50 13.13 -29.48
N GLU A 277 -10.74 13.01 -30.55
CA GLU A 277 -9.50 13.77 -30.76
C GLU A 277 -9.71 15.28 -30.66
N GLU A 278 -10.80 15.78 -31.21
CA GLU A 278 -11.17 17.18 -31.18
C GLU A 278 -11.44 17.71 -29.76
N ALA A 279 -11.98 16.86 -28.88
CA ALA A 279 -12.30 17.23 -27.51
C ALA A 279 -11.07 17.19 -26.56
N ARG A 280 -9.99 16.48 -26.94
CA ARG A 280 -8.81 16.30 -26.05
C ARG A 280 -8.12 17.60 -25.66
N SER A 281 -8.12 18.58 -26.55
CA SER A 281 -7.48 19.89 -26.33
C SER A 281 -8.46 20.94 -25.79
N THR A 282 -9.75 20.77 -26.02
CA THR A 282 -10.78 21.75 -25.63
C THR A 282 -11.39 21.46 -24.27
N GLU A 283 -11.21 20.25 -23.74
CA GLU A 283 -11.73 19.81 -22.44
C GLU A 283 -10.59 19.68 -21.41
N PRO A 284 -10.08 20.79 -20.83
CA PRO A 284 -8.91 20.77 -19.96
C PRO A 284 -9.13 20.01 -18.65
N LEU A 285 -10.39 19.89 -18.21
CA LEU A 285 -10.77 19.23 -16.97
C LEU A 285 -11.04 17.73 -17.13
N ALA A 286 -11.41 17.27 -18.33
CA ALA A 286 -11.78 15.88 -18.57
C ALA A 286 -10.57 14.93 -18.44
N ARG A 287 -10.03 14.82 -17.23
CA ARG A 287 -8.88 13.98 -16.87
C ARG A 287 -9.25 13.05 -15.72
N CYS A 288 -9.49 11.78 -16.04
CA CYS A 288 -9.93 10.78 -15.06
C CYS A 288 -8.71 10.13 -14.35
N VAL A 289 -8.26 10.74 -13.27
CA VAL A 289 -7.24 10.17 -12.39
C VAL A 289 -7.81 8.94 -11.67
N HIS A 290 -7.04 7.87 -11.54
CA HIS A 290 -7.42 6.68 -10.79
C HIS A 290 -6.64 6.52 -9.48
N ASN A 291 -5.34 6.80 -9.50
CA ASN A 291 -4.51 6.81 -8.29
C ASN A 291 -3.24 7.62 -8.55
N MET A 292 -2.68 8.21 -7.50
CA MET A 292 -1.46 9.03 -7.61
C MET A 292 -0.66 8.95 -6.31
N HIS A 293 0.66 8.84 -6.44
CA HIS A 293 1.59 8.82 -5.32
C HIS A 293 2.81 9.69 -5.59
N ARG A 294 3.28 10.39 -4.56
CA ARG A 294 4.51 11.19 -4.55
C ARG A 294 5.66 10.40 -3.94
N SER A 295 6.83 10.44 -4.57
CA SER A 295 8.06 9.89 -3.99
C SER A 295 8.50 10.72 -2.77
N PRO A 296 8.73 10.11 -1.61
CA PRO A 296 9.24 10.86 -0.45
C PRO A 296 10.72 11.24 -0.59
N LEU A 297 11.50 10.49 -1.36
CA LEU A 297 12.94 10.75 -1.59
C LEU A 297 13.20 11.75 -2.73
N LEU A 298 12.26 11.91 -3.64
CA LEU A 298 12.31 12.85 -4.75
C LEU A 298 10.92 13.48 -4.89
N PRO A 299 10.58 14.48 -4.07
CA PRO A 299 9.20 14.98 -3.98
C PRO A 299 8.65 15.63 -5.26
N GLU A 300 9.50 16.07 -6.17
CA GLU A 300 9.12 16.51 -7.51
C GLU A 300 8.53 15.37 -8.35
N ARG A 301 8.91 14.11 -8.03
CA ARG A 301 8.44 12.93 -8.76
C ARG A 301 7.14 12.39 -8.19
N LEU A 302 6.16 12.26 -9.09
CA LEU A 302 4.92 11.54 -8.84
C LEU A 302 4.68 10.50 -9.93
N PHE A 303 3.98 9.45 -9.54
CA PHE A 303 3.44 8.46 -10.47
C PHE A 303 1.93 8.46 -10.40
N MET A 304 1.27 8.21 -11.53
CA MET A 304 -0.18 8.24 -11.64
C MET A 304 -0.69 7.10 -12.52
N GLN A 305 -1.62 6.31 -11.99
CA GLN A 305 -2.54 5.52 -12.80
C GLN A 305 -3.66 6.44 -13.26
N PHE A 306 -3.84 6.53 -14.53
CA PHE A 306 -4.88 7.29 -15.20
C PHE A 306 -5.84 6.36 -15.92
N HIS A 307 -7.02 6.82 -16.33
CA HIS A 307 -8.00 6.00 -17.02
C HIS A 307 -7.47 5.39 -18.33
N GLY A 308 -6.70 6.11 -19.09
CA GLY A 308 -6.08 5.64 -20.33
C GLY A 308 -4.59 5.90 -20.35
N GLY A 309 -3.87 5.42 -19.34
CA GLY A 309 -2.42 5.55 -19.25
C GLY A 309 -1.84 5.38 -17.86
N VAL A 310 -0.53 5.20 -17.83
CA VAL A 310 0.29 5.33 -16.64
C VAL A 310 1.27 6.47 -16.90
N TYR A 311 1.37 7.40 -15.96
CA TYR A 311 2.12 8.63 -16.14
C TYR A 311 3.10 8.88 -15.01
N ARG A 312 4.16 9.62 -15.31
CA ARG A 312 5.12 10.16 -14.35
C ARG A 312 5.23 11.66 -14.53
N SER A 313 5.30 12.37 -13.42
CA SER A 313 5.71 13.76 -13.33
C SER A 313 7.08 13.86 -12.65
N ASP A 314 7.93 14.77 -13.09
CA ASP A 314 9.22 15.11 -12.47
C ASP A 314 9.28 16.61 -12.11
N ASP A 315 8.13 17.29 -12.09
CA ASP A 315 7.97 18.73 -11.84
C ASP A 315 6.82 19.05 -10.87
N ALA A 316 6.67 18.23 -9.85
CA ALA A 316 5.69 18.43 -8.78
C ALA A 316 4.22 18.36 -9.25
N ALA A 317 3.92 17.48 -10.19
CA ALA A 317 2.60 17.27 -10.79
C ALA A 317 2.12 18.42 -11.71
N ARG A 318 2.99 19.28 -12.20
CA ARG A 318 2.64 20.31 -13.17
C ARG A 318 2.50 19.76 -14.58
N SER A 319 3.37 18.81 -14.96
CA SER A 319 3.30 18.11 -16.24
C SER A 319 3.56 16.62 -16.12
N TRP A 320 3.10 15.86 -17.10
CA TRP A 320 3.12 14.40 -17.07
C TRP A 320 3.63 13.80 -18.37
N THR A 321 4.45 12.77 -18.23
CA THR A 321 4.95 11.94 -19.33
C THR A 321 4.36 10.55 -19.24
N SER A 322 3.84 10.02 -20.35
CA SER A 322 3.32 8.65 -20.40
C SER A 322 4.45 7.63 -20.28
N ILE A 323 4.27 6.68 -19.37
CA ILE A 323 5.21 5.58 -19.10
C ILE A 323 4.53 4.20 -19.26
N ALA A 324 3.39 4.12 -19.94
CA ALA A 324 2.63 2.87 -20.10
C ALA A 324 3.22 1.88 -21.10
N LYS A 325 4.29 2.25 -21.82
CA LYS A 325 4.92 1.39 -22.83
C LYS A 325 5.43 0.09 -22.21
N GLY A 326 5.00 -1.05 -22.74
CA GLY A 326 5.40 -2.38 -22.25
C GLY A 326 4.39 -3.03 -21.31
N LEU A 327 3.35 -2.32 -20.88
CA LEU A 327 2.23 -2.90 -20.16
C LEU A 327 1.24 -3.59 -21.14
N PRO A 328 0.56 -4.67 -20.71
CA PRO A 328 -0.44 -5.36 -21.53
C PRO A 328 -1.71 -4.53 -21.77
N SER A 329 -1.99 -3.62 -20.85
CA SER A 329 -3.05 -2.61 -20.92
C SER A 329 -2.60 -1.39 -20.14
N ASP A 330 -3.01 -0.22 -20.55
CA ASP A 330 -2.78 1.04 -19.86
C ASP A 330 -3.93 1.43 -18.92
N PHE A 331 -4.98 0.60 -18.84
CA PHE A 331 -6.10 0.76 -17.93
C PHE A 331 -5.87 -0.04 -16.64
N GLY A 332 -6.16 0.56 -15.51
CA GLY A 332 -6.09 -0.04 -14.18
C GLY A 332 -6.56 0.95 -13.12
N PHE A 333 -6.64 0.51 -11.87
CA PHE A 333 -7.02 1.39 -10.77
C PHE A 333 -5.89 1.63 -9.77
N PRO A 334 -5.26 0.59 -9.20
CA PRO A 334 -4.28 0.78 -8.14
C PRO A 334 -2.90 1.11 -8.69
N MET A 335 -2.19 1.92 -7.95
CA MET A 335 -0.76 2.17 -8.12
C MET A 335 -0.15 2.34 -6.73
N ILE A 336 1.07 1.90 -6.54
CA ILE A 336 1.90 2.24 -5.39
C ILE A 336 3.34 2.45 -5.83
N ILE A 337 4.13 3.07 -4.96
CA ILE A 337 5.56 3.34 -5.16
C ILE A 337 6.38 2.69 -4.05
N ASP A 338 7.65 2.45 -4.30
CA ASP A 338 8.62 2.15 -3.25
C ASP A 338 9.05 3.46 -2.56
N PRO A 339 8.86 3.62 -1.25
CA PRO A 339 9.24 4.86 -0.55
C PRO A 339 10.75 5.06 -0.47
N LYS A 340 11.53 3.99 -0.69
CA LYS A 340 13.00 3.97 -0.60
C LYS A 340 13.69 3.99 -1.96
N ASP A 341 12.91 3.92 -3.06
CA ASP A 341 13.42 3.95 -4.43
C ASP A 341 12.52 4.85 -5.31
N PRO A 342 12.95 6.07 -5.65
CA PRO A 342 12.15 6.99 -6.46
C PRO A 342 11.98 6.53 -7.91
N GLU A 343 12.70 5.50 -8.35
CA GLU A 343 12.57 4.90 -9.68
C GLU A 343 11.54 3.76 -9.73
N ALA A 344 11.06 3.30 -8.54
CA ALA A 344 10.23 2.11 -8.44
C ALA A 344 8.74 2.44 -8.24
N ALA A 345 7.91 1.81 -9.07
CA ALA A 345 6.46 1.86 -8.97
C ALA A 345 5.83 0.52 -9.39
N TYR A 346 4.61 0.29 -8.93
CA TYR A 346 3.86 -0.95 -9.16
C TYR A 346 2.44 -0.63 -9.61
N VAL A 347 1.96 -1.36 -10.63
CA VAL A 347 0.59 -1.27 -11.15
C VAL A 347 -0.01 -2.65 -11.38
N ILE A 348 -1.33 -2.74 -11.37
CA ILE A 348 -2.08 -3.97 -11.67
C ILE A 348 -3.05 -3.66 -12.83
N PRO A 349 -2.66 -3.89 -14.08
CA PRO A 349 -3.47 -3.61 -15.24
C PRO A 349 -4.73 -4.47 -15.32
N LEU A 350 -5.82 -3.87 -15.76
CA LEU A 350 -7.06 -4.51 -16.14
C LEU A 350 -7.23 -4.48 -17.65
N ASN A 351 -8.11 -5.30 -18.20
CA ASN A 351 -8.30 -5.42 -19.63
C ASN A 351 -8.79 -4.10 -20.27
N SER A 352 -9.90 -3.55 -19.73
CA SER A 352 -10.45 -2.27 -20.16
C SER A 352 -11.39 -1.69 -19.08
N ASP A 353 -11.91 -0.51 -19.32
CA ASP A 353 -12.94 0.13 -18.49
C ASP A 353 -14.31 -0.59 -18.57
N LEU A 354 -14.56 -1.30 -19.67
CA LEU A 354 -15.76 -2.13 -19.87
C LEU A 354 -15.58 -3.53 -19.26
N ASP A 355 -14.40 -4.13 -19.49
CA ASP A 355 -14.03 -5.47 -19.00
C ASP A 355 -13.04 -5.34 -17.85
N ARG A 356 -13.53 -5.01 -16.69
CA ARG A 356 -12.69 -4.76 -15.47
C ARG A 356 -12.18 -6.03 -14.85
N VAL A 357 -11.52 -6.87 -15.64
CA VAL A 357 -10.87 -8.11 -15.23
C VAL A 357 -9.37 -8.03 -15.48
N SER A 358 -8.59 -8.90 -14.87
CA SER A 358 -7.15 -8.96 -15.07
C SER A 358 -6.80 -9.03 -16.55
N ALA A 359 -5.84 -8.22 -16.99
CA ALA A 359 -5.46 -8.14 -18.40
C ALA A 359 -5.06 -9.52 -18.95
N GLU A 360 -5.63 -9.91 -20.10
CA GLU A 360 -5.43 -11.22 -20.76
C GLU A 360 -5.89 -12.42 -19.89
N GLY A 361 -6.76 -12.21 -18.89
CA GLY A 361 -7.19 -13.26 -17.96
C GLY A 361 -6.08 -13.75 -17.03
N ARG A 362 -5.03 -12.95 -16.83
CA ARG A 362 -3.86 -13.28 -16.00
C ARG A 362 -3.63 -12.19 -14.96
N LEU A 363 -3.63 -12.56 -13.71
CA LEU A 363 -3.31 -11.60 -12.64
C LEU A 363 -1.81 -11.39 -12.57
N ARG A 364 -1.37 -10.16 -12.80
CA ARG A 364 0.04 -9.76 -12.78
C ARG A 364 0.19 -8.41 -12.09
N VAL A 365 1.19 -8.30 -11.25
CA VAL A 365 1.69 -7.01 -10.75
C VAL A 365 2.85 -6.60 -11.64
N PHE A 366 2.81 -5.44 -12.23
CA PHE A 366 3.92 -4.90 -13.02
C PHE A 366 4.73 -3.93 -12.19
N GLU A 367 6.03 -4.15 -12.20
CA GLU A 367 7.04 -3.34 -11.51
C GLU A 367 7.91 -2.60 -12.51
N THR A 368 8.19 -1.34 -12.24
CA THR A 368 9.30 -0.59 -12.83
C THR A 368 10.35 -0.28 -11.76
N ARG A 369 11.62 -0.22 -12.15
CA ARG A 369 12.76 0.25 -11.34
C ARG A 369 13.64 1.24 -12.11
N ASP A 370 13.10 1.81 -13.16
CA ASP A 370 13.72 2.80 -14.04
C ASP A 370 12.74 3.93 -14.41
N ALA A 371 11.92 4.29 -13.41
CA ALA A 371 10.90 5.33 -13.51
C ALA A 371 9.93 5.17 -14.70
N GLY A 372 9.62 3.92 -15.05
CA GLY A 372 8.68 3.58 -16.10
C GLY A 372 9.27 3.47 -17.51
N ALA A 373 10.61 3.44 -17.66
CA ALA A 373 11.22 3.14 -18.94
C ALA A 373 10.95 1.69 -19.37
N THR A 374 10.97 0.76 -18.39
CA THR A 374 10.59 -0.65 -18.59
C THR A 374 9.69 -1.17 -17.48
N TRP A 375 8.90 -2.21 -17.78
CA TRP A 375 8.00 -2.88 -16.86
C TRP A 375 8.23 -4.38 -16.84
N THR A 376 8.32 -4.97 -15.65
CA THR A 376 8.48 -6.41 -15.43
C THR A 376 7.24 -6.97 -14.77
N GLY A 377 6.60 -7.97 -15.39
CA GLY A 377 5.45 -8.67 -14.80
C GLY A 377 5.89 -9.63 -13.70
N ARG A 378 5.28 -9.52 -12.54
CA ARG A 378 5.45 -10.40 -11.38
C ARG A 378 4.24 -11.32 -11.28
N THR A 379 4.45 -12.62 -11.43
CA THR A 379 3.39 -13.62 -11.62
C THR A 379 3.45 -14.79 -10.66
N GLU A 380 4.59 -15.04 -10.04
CA GLU A 380 4.80 -16.23 -9.21
C GLU A 380 3.83 -16.27 -8.03
N GLY A 381 2.99 -17.31 -7.96
CA GLY A 381 1.96 -17.49 -6.95
C GLY A 381 0.64 -16.73 -7.23
N LEU A 382 0.52 -16.01 -8.34
CA LEU A 382 -0.73 -15.39 -8.80
C LEU A 382 -1.46 -16.25 -9.84
N PRO A 383 -2.81 -16.22 -9.90
CA PRO A 383 -3.59 -16.93 -10.91
C PRO A 383 -3.22 -16.49 -12.34
N GLN A 384 -2.86 -17.46 -13.21
CA GLN A 384 -2.41 -17.18 -14.56
C GLN A 384 -3.40 -17.64 -15.65
N ASP A 385 -4.48 -18.28 -15.26
CA ASP A 385 -5.54 -18.73 -16.16
C ASP A 385 -6.89 -18.30 -15.57
N ASP A 386 -7.77 -17.80 -16.42
CA ASP A 386 -9.14 -17.40 -16.07
C ASP A 386 -9.23 -16.44 -14.83
N ALA A 387 -8.25 -15.55 -14.68
CA ALA A 387 -8.19 -14.63 -13.57
C ALA A 387 -9.15 -13.44 -13.77
N TYR A 388 -10.43 -13.64 -13.51
CA TYR A 388 -11.47 -12.61 -13.60
C TYR A 388 -11.53 -11.77 -12.31
N LEU A 389 -10.41 -11.12 -11.98
CA LEU A 389 -10.24 -10.36 -10.74
C LEU A 389 -10.12 -8.86 -11.03
N THR A 390 -10.76 -8.07 -10.16
CA THR A 390 -10.66 -6.61 -10.16
C THR A 390 -10.04 -6.13 -8.86
N ILE A 391 -8.97 -5.36 -8.95
CA ILE A 391 -8.35 -4.67 -7.82
C ILE A 391 -8.70 -3.19 -7.91
N LEU A 392 -9.29 -2.64 -6.83
CA LEU A 392 -9.76 -1.25 -6.80
C LEU A 392 -8.65 -0.27 -6.40
N ARG A 393 -8.90 1.05 -6.57
CA ARG A 393 -7.93 2.15 -6.37
C ARG A 393 -7.17 2.07 -5.05
N GLN A 394 -7.90 1.84 -3.95
CA GLN A 394 -7.34 1.83 -2.61
C GLN A 394 -7.00 0.42 -2.09
N ALA A 395 -7.17 -0.60 -2.93
CA ALA A 395 -6.99 -2.00 -2.54
C ALA A 395 -5.57 -2.52 -2.80
N PHE A 396 -4.57 -1.66 -2.86
CA PHE A 396 -3.16 -2.02 -2.97
C PHE A 396 -2.35 -1.25 -1.93
N ALA A 397 -1.57 -1.95 -1.13
CA ALA A 397 -0.81 -1.42 -0.01
C ALA A 397 0.64 -1.90 -0.02
N ARG A 398 1.47 -1.19 0.71
CA ARG A 398 2.86 -1.53 1.01
C ARG A 398 3.18 -1.26 2.47
N ASP A 399 4.26 -1.85 2.96
CA ASP A 399 4.97 -1.39 4.15
C ASP A 399 6.16 -0.49 3.80
N GLU A 400 7.06 -0.29 4.75
CA GLU A 400 8.31 0.47 4.58
C GLU A 400 9.55 -0.39 4.86
N GLU A 401 9.41 -1.71 4.81
CA GLU A 401 10.49 -2.63 5.08
C GLU A 401 11.39 -2.85 3.84
N THR A 402 12.47 -3.59 4.02
CA THR A 402 13.37 -4.01 2.93
C THR A 402 13.64 -5.51 3.05
N PRO A 403 13.29 -6.31 2.04
CA PRO A 403 12.56 -5.99 0.81
C PRO A 403 11.14 -5.46 1.09
N LEU A 404 10.57 -4.68 0.16
CA LEU A 404 9.24 -4.10 0.30
C LEU A 404 8.16 -5.18 0.45
N GLY A 405 7.27 -5.05 1.43
CA GLY A 405 6.05 -5.85 1.53
C GLY A 405 4.92 -5.21 0.73
N LEU A 406 4.18 -6.04 0.03
CA LEU A 406 3.10 -5.62 -0.86
C LEU A 406 1.84 -6.45 -0.58
N TRP A 407 0.68 -5.81 -0.51
CA TRP A 407 -0.61 -6.50 -0.35
C TRP A 407 -1.68 -5.86 -1.20
N PHE A 408 -2.48 -6.69 -1.86
CA PHE A 408 -3.67 -6.20 -2.55
C PHE A 408 -4.88 -7.10 -2.32
N GLY A 409 -6.05 -6.49 -2.34
CA GLY A 409 -7.32 -7.17 -2.21
C GLY A 409 -8.15 -7.09 -3.48
N ALA A 410 -8.80 -8.18 -3.84
CA ALA A 410 -9.68 -8.26 -4.99
C ALA A 410 -11.16 -8.10 -4.60
N THR A 411 -11.99 -7.71 -5.56
CA THR A 411 -13.45 -7.68 -5.38
C THR A 411 -14.07 -9.06 -5.20
N SER A 412 -13.31 -10.15 -5.43
CA SER A 412 -13.68 -11.53 -5.05
C SER A 412 -13.69 -11.76 -3.53
N GLY A 413 -12.95 -10.94 -2.76
CA GLY A 413 -12.76 -11.11 -1.33
C GLY A 413 -11.43 -11.76 -0.94
N ASP A 414 -10.57 -12.08 -1.91
CA ASP A 414 -9.24 -12.60 -1.66
C ASP A 414 -8.24 -11.46 -1.43
N VAL A 415 -7.31 -11.66 -0.50
CA VAL A 415 -6.17 -10.76 -0.26
C VAL A 415 -4.89 -11.51 -0.56
N PHE A 416 -4.04 -10.92 -1.38
CA PHE A 416 -2.74 -11.44 -1.78
C PHE A 416 -1.64 -10.63 -1.08
N GLY A 417 -0.54 -11.29 -0.73
CA GLY A 417 0.61 -10.67 -0.09
C GLY A 417 1.94 -11.18 -0.65
N SER A 418 2.94 -10.31 -0.61
CA SER A 418 4.34 -10.56 -0.96
C SER A 418 5.23 -9.90 0.08
N SER A 419 6.30 -10.58 0.50
CA SER A 419 7.32 -10.03 1.41
C SER A 419 8.68 -9.77 0.74
N ASP A 420 8.75 -9.91 -0.59
CA ASP A 420 9.97 -9.88 -1.39
C ASP A 420 9.84 -8.94 -2.62
N ALA A 421 9.20 -7.79 -2.40
CA ALA A 421 8.98 -6.76 -3.41
C ALA A 421 8.22 -7.28 -4.66
N GLY A 422 7.29 -8.21 -4.45
CA GLY A 422 6.47 -8.76 -5.52
C GLY A 422 7.11 -9.90 -6.30
N ALA A 423 8.27 -10.42 -5.89
CA ALA A 423 8.90 -11.54 -6.58
C ALA A 423 8.05 -12.81 -6.46
N THR A 424 7.49 -13.06 -5.26
CA THR A 424 6.54 -14.15 -5.02
C THR A 424 5.29 -13.66 -4.29
N TRP A 425 4.16 -14.27 -4.59
CA TRP A 425 2.86 -13.92 -4.03
C TRP A 425 2.17 -15.13 -3.42
N ARG A 426 1.33 -14.88 -2.42
CA ARG A 426 0.43 -15.89 -1.85
C ARG A 426 -0.89 -15.26 -1.45
N VAL A 427 -1.92 -16.05 -1.34
CA VAL A 427 -3.17 -15.62 -0.72
C VAL A 427 -2.97 -15.61 0.79
N VAL A 428 -3.18 -14.46 1.43
CA VAL A 428 -3.03 -14.27 2.88
C VAL A 428 -4.37 -14.26 3.61
N ALA A 429 -5.47 -14.00 2.91
CA ALA A 429 -6.84 -14.17 3.40
C ALA A 429 -7.77 -14.51 2.23
N ARG A 430 -8.83 -15.26 2.49
CA ARG A 430 -9.83 -15.70 1.50
C ARG A 430 -11.24 -15.40 1.97
N ASP A 431 -12.16 -15.41 1.02
CA ASP A 431 -13.62 -15.41 1.28
C ASP A 431 -14.08 -14.21 2.13
N LEU A 432 -13.36 -13.09 2.08
CA LEU A 432 -13.84 -11.84 2.65
C LEU A 432 -14.96 -11.26 1.77
N ALA A 433 -15.65 -10.23 2.26
CA ALA A 433 -16.53 -9.45 1.39
C ALA A 433 -15.69 -8.69 0.33
N PRO A 434 -16.30 -8.21 -0.77
CA PRO A 434 -15.58 -7.47 -1.80
C PRO A 434 -14.69 -6.38 -1.23
N VAL A 435 -13.37 -6.48 -1.47
CA VAL A 435 -12.37 -5.57 -0.91
C VAL A 435 -12.42 -4.22 -1.62
N LEU A 436 -12.44 -3.14 -0.85
CA LEU A 436 -12.43 -1.75 -1.30
C LEU A 436 -11.07 -1.09 -1.05
N SER A 437 -10.44 -1.40 0.08
CA SER A 437 -9.15 -0.85 0.46
C SER A 437 -8.32 -1.85 1.27
N VAL A 438 -6.99 -1.72 1.15
CA VAL A 438 -6.01 -2.42 1.98
C VAL A 438 -4.98 -1.41 2.45
N ARG A 439 -4.60 -1.44 3.73
CA ARG A 439 -3.48 -0.65 4.29
C ARG A 439 -2.68 -1.50 5.25
N ALA A 440 -1.35 -1.44 5.14
CA ALA A 440 -0.46 -1.91 6.18
C ALA A 440 -0.37 -0.84 7.28
N ALA A 441 -0.42 -1.24 8.57
CA ALA A 441 -0.53 -0.36 9.73
C ALA A 441 0.62 -0.57 10.74
#